data_d02c704cb57289640e7d295ebf429510
#
_entry.id   d02c704cb57289640e7d295ebf429510
#
_cell.length_a   1.000
_cell.length_b   1.000
_cell.length_c   1.000
_cell.angle_alpha   90.00
_cell.angle_beta   90.00
_cell.angle_gamma   90.00
#
_symmetry.space_group_name_H-M   'P 1'
#
loop_
_entity.id
_entity.type
_entity.pdbx_description
1 polymer ?
#
loop_
_entity_poly.entity_id
_entity_poly.type
_entity_poly.pdbx_seq_one_letter_code
_entity_poly.pdbx_strand_id
1 'polypeptide(L)'
;MTNMKSLGVVLLGAVAVLWSGMAAAQIASATAKGGFDEVKDNLVLAIQARGLKIDHTAHIGDMLERTGKDVGSAKQVYGKAEALQFCSAVVSRKMMEQQASNIAYCPHVIALYTLPGDRDTVHIVFRKGLPDVDKLLSGIVKETLE
;
A
#
# COMPACT_ATOMS: atom_id res chain seq x y z
N MET A 1 -65.28 18.34 -39.73
CA MET A 1 -65.16 16.99 -39.17
C MET A 1 -63.88 16.37 -39.63
N THR A 2 -62.82 16.43 -38.85
CA THR A 2 -61.64 15.50 -38.91
C THR A 2 -60.78 15.73 -37.70
N ASN A 3 -60.86 14.76 -36.82
CA ASN A 3 -60.07 14.68 -35.62
C ASN A 3 -58.61 14.32 -35.95
N MET A 4 -57.68 15.22 -35.62
CA MET A 4 -56.25 14.91 -35.67
C MET A 4 -55.79 14.56 -34.24
N LYS A 5 -55.60 13.27 -33.94
CA LYS A 5 -55.02 12.78 -32.72
C LYS A 5 -53.49 13.02 -32.73
N SER A 6 -53.03 13.92 -31.92
CA SER A 6 -51.58 14.13 -31.68
C SER A 6 -51.03 12.95 -30.90
N LEU A 7 -50.14 12.21 -31.52
CA LEU A 7 -49.33 11.14 -30.86
C LEU A 7 -48.15 11.80 -30.15
N GLY A 8 -48.24 11.87 -28.81
CA GLY A 8 -47.12 12.33 -27.99
C GLY A 8 -46.07 11.24 -27.89
N VAL A 9 -44.91 11.50 -28.48
CA VAL A 9 -43.71 10.64 -28.29
C VAL A 9 -43.05 11.01 -26.96
N VAL A 10 -43.20 10.14 -25.97
CA VAL A 10 -42.47 10.23 -24.69
C VAL A 10 -41.07 9.65 -24.91
N LEU A 11 -40.06 10.51 -25.04
CA LEU A 11 -38.66 10.14 -25.02
C LEU A 11 -38.24 9.82 -23.56
N LEU A 12 -38.19 8.54 -23.19
CA LEU A 12 -37.51 8.09 -21.96
C LEU A 12 -35.99 8.21 -22.15
N GLY A 13 -35.42 9.28 -21.63
CA GLY A 13 -33.98 9.42 -21.53
C GLY A 13 -33.39 8.47 -20.47
N ALA A 14 -32.75 7.42 -20.92
CA ALA A 14 -31.97 6.54 -20.01
C ALA A 14 -30.74 7.30 -19.47
N VAL A 15 -30.78 7.76 -18.23
CA VAL A 15 -29.62 8.29 -17.52
C VAL A 15 -28.73 7.13 -17.13
N ALA A 16 -27.69 6.88 -17.93
CA ALA A 16 -26.62 5.94 -17.55
C ALA A 16 -25.78 6.57 -16.43
N VAL A 17 -26.03 6.17 -15.19
CA VAL A 17 -25.18 6.50 -14.04
C VAL A 17 -23.89 5.72 -14.18
N LEU A 18 -22.83 6.37 -14.68
CA LEU A 18 -21.47 5.84 -14.67
C LEU A 18 -20.99 5.81 -13.21
N TRP A 19 -21.09 4.68 -12.55
CA TRP A 19 -20.39 4.43 -11.30
C TRP A 19 -18.91 4.34 -11.63
N SER A 20 -18.21 5.48 -11.53
CA SER A 20 -16.76 5.50 -11.45
C SER A 20 -16.37 4.85 -10.14
N GLY A 21 -16.09 3.54 -10.17
CA GLY A 21 -15.51 2.82 -9.04
C GLY A 21 -14.20 3.51 -8.69
N MET A 22 -14.16 4.22 -7.57
CA MET A 22 -12.91 4.72 -7.00
C MET A 22 -12.06 3.50 -6.66
N ALA A 23 -11.03 3.24 -7.47
CA ALA A 23 -10.00 2.25 -7.16
C ALA A 23 -9.22 2.79 -5.94
N ALA A 24 -9.68 2.47 -4.73
CA ALA A 24 -8.90 2.68 -3.53
C ALA A 24 -7.62 1.86 -3.64
N ALA A 25 -6.47 2.46 -3.39
CA ALA A 25 -5.21 1.74 -3.35
C ALA A 25 -5.35 0.61 -2.33
N GLN A 26 -5.27 -0.65 -2.80
CA GLN A 26 -5.43 -1.79 -1.91
C GLN A 26 -4.17 -1.96 -1.07
N ILE A 27 -4.35 -2.03 0.25
CA ILE A 27 -3.28 -2.38 1.18
C ILE A 27 -3.27 -3.91 1.33
N ALA A 28 -2.14 -4.53 1.00
CA ALA A 28 -1.88 -5.91 1.39
C ALA A 28 -1.37 -5.92 2.83
N SER A 29 -1.84 -6.88 3.61
CA SER A 29 -1.52 -7.00 5.03
C SER A 29 -1.23 -8.45 5.38
N ALA A 30 -0.22 -8.65 6.22
CA ALA A 30 0.12 -9.90 6.86
C ALA A 30 0.49 -9.63 8.33
N THR A 31 0.51 -10.67 9.15
CA THR A 31 0.94 -10.58 10.56
C THR A 31 1.97 -11.65 10.86
N ALA A 32 2.97 -11.28 11.66
CA ALA A 32 3.94 -12.20 12.24
C ALA A 32 3.83 -12.19 13.76
N LYS A 33 4.06 -13.34 14.40
CA LYS A 33 4.26 -13.42 15.84
C LYS A 33 5.74 -13.27 16.15
N GLY A 34 6.05 -12.53 17.21
CA GLY A 34 7.42 -12.27 17.64
C GLY A 34 7.69 -10.80 17.93
N GLY A 35 8.92 -10.48 18.32
CA GLY A 35 9.34 -9.11 18.59
C GLY A 35 9.48 -8.29 17.29
N PHE A 36 9.19 -6.99 17.37
CA PHE A 36 9.28 -6.08 16.21
C PHE A 36 10.65 -6.14 15.52
N ASP A 37 11.73 -6.11 16.30
CA ASP A 37 13.08 -6.07 15.74
C ASP A 37 13.44 -7.40 15.05
N GLU A 38 13.02 -8.55 15.61
CA GLU A 38 13.21 -9.88 15.04
C GLU A 38 12.49 -9.98 13.67
N VAL A 39 11.22 -9.60 13.61
CA VAL A 39 10.44 -9.63 12.36
C VAL A 39 11.01 -8.67 11.32
N LYS A 40 11.50 -7.48 11.76
CA LYS A 40 12.18 -6.54 10.89
C LYS A 40 13.47 -7.15 10.33
N ASP A 41 14.27 -7.81 11.14
CA ASP A 41 15.52 -8.44 10.68
C ASP A 41 15.23 -9.55 9.67
N ASN A 42 14.20 -10.36 9.89
CA ASN A 42 13.75 -11.37 8.92
C ASN A 42 13.31 -10.72 7.59
N LEU A 43 12.58 -9.61 7.64
CA LEU A 43 12.21 -8.86 6.44
C LEU A 43 13.44 -8.28 5.70
N VAL A 44 14.41 -7.75 6.42
CA VAL A 44 15.68 -7.27 5.86
C VAL A 44 16.40 -8.41 5.14
N LEU A 45 16.50 -9.58 5.78
CA LEU A 45 17.12 -10.77 5.18
C LEU A 45 16.37 -11.23 3.93
N ALA A 46 15.04 -11.26 3.92
CA ALA A 46 14.23 -11.63 2.77
C ALA A 46 14.42 -10.65 1.57
N ILE A 47 14.58 -9.36 1.85
CA ILE A 47 14.89 -8.34 0.84
C ILE A 47 16.29 -8.59 0.28
N GLN A 48 17.30 -8.77 1.15
CA GLN A 48 18.70 -8.97 0.78
C GLN A 48 18.95 -10.29 0.04
N ALA A 49 18.26 -11.36 0.41
CA ALA A 49 18.34 -12.66 -0.26
C ALA A 49 17.95 -12.59 -1.75
N ARG A 50 17.16 -11.59 -2.14
CA ARG A 50 16.79 -11.29 -3.53
C ARG A 50 17.78 -10.36 -4.25
N GLY A 51 18.93 -10.06 -3.62
CA GLY A 51 19.92 -9.13 -4.16
C GLY A 51 19.48 -7.67 -4.12
N LEU A 52 18.48 -7.33 -3.31
CA LEU A 52 17.97 -5.96 -3.16
C LEU A 52 18.64 -5.28 -1.97
N LYS A 53 18.85 -3.97 -2.09
CA LYS A 53 19.42 -3.12 -1.04
C LYS A 53 18.34 -2.20 -0.49
N ILE A 54 18.28 -2.08 0.82
CA ILE A 54 17.44 -1.08 1.48
C ILE A 54 18.14 0.28 1.37
N ASP A 55 17.48 1.22 0.71
CA ASP A 55 18.01 2.56 0.47
C ASP A 55 17.71 3.50 1.64
N HIS A 56 16.56 3.31 2.29
CA HIS A 56 16.12 4.14 3.40
C HIS A 56 15.18 3.38 4.33
N THR A 57 15.26 3.69 5.62
CA THR A 57 14.29 3.27 6.64
C THR A 57 13.66 4.52 7.25
N ALA A 58 12.36 4.67 7.05
CA ALA A 58 11.60 5.76 7.65
C ALA A 58 11.04 5.34 9.01
N HIS A 59 11.46 6.04 10.08
CA HIS A 59 11.01 5.81 11.46
C HIS A 59 9.69 6.55 11.72
N ILE A 60 8.60 5.99 11.21
CA ILE A 60 7.28 6.61 11.22
C ILE A 60 6.72 6.74 12.64
N GLY A 61 6.93 5.71 13.48
CA GLY A 61 6.50 5.73 14.89
C GLY A 61 7.11 6.90 15.66
N ASP A 62 8.44 7.04 15.57
CA ASP A 62 9.18 8.12 16.26
C ASP A 62 8.77 9.50 15.75
N MET A 63 8.54 9.64 14.45
CA MET A 63 8.09 10.89 13.87
C MET A 63 6.72 11.29 14.42
N LEU A 64 5.76 10.37 14.46
CA LEU A 64 4.41 10.65 14.97
C LEU A 64 4.41 10.95 16.47
N GLU A 65 5.22 10.24 17.26
CA GLU A 65 5.35 10.49 18.70
C GLU A 65 5.91 11.91 18.96
N ARG A 66 7.00 12.26 18.27
CA ARG A 66 7.66 13.56 18.43
C ARG A 66 6.76 14.73 18.02
N THR A 67 5.99 14.59 16.95
CA THR A 67 5.20 15.68 16.38
C THR A 67 3.76 15.74 16.89
N GLY A 68 3.30 14.73 17.62
CA GLY A 68 1.91 14.60 18.04
C GLY A 68 1.38 15.82 18.80
N LYS A 69 2.18 16.37 19.72
CA LYS A 69 1.80 17.58 20.49
C LYS A 69 1.68 18.82 19.60
N ASP A 70 2.57 18.96 18.62
CA ASP A 70 2.60 20.11 17.72
C ASP A 70 1.37 20.18 16.80
N VAL A 71 0.80 19.01 16.47
CA VAL A 71 -0.41 18.90 15.65
C VAL A 71 -1.69 18.68 16.48
N GLY A 72 -1.62 18.87 17.80
CA GLY A 72 -2.77 18.78 18.69
C GLY A 72 -3.28 17.34 18.92
N SER A 73 -2.45 16.33 18.75
CA SER A 73 -2.81 14.92 18.94
C SER A 73 -1.84 14.23 19.91
N ALA A 74 -2.34 13.84 21.08
CA ALA A 74 -1.57 13.07 22.07
C ALA A 74 -1.79 11.55 21.96
N LYS A 75 -2.62 11.09 21.00
CA LYS A 75 -2.94 9.67 20.86
C LYS A 75 -1.75 8.91 20.28
N GLN A 76 -1.26 7.91 21.01
CA GLN A 76 -0.29 6.96 20.47
C GLN A 76 -0.95 6.10 19.38
N VAL A 77 -0.40 6.14 18.16
CA VAL A 77 -0.93 5.39 17.02
C VAL A 77 -0.29 4.01 16.93
N TYR A 78 1.02 3.92 17.17
CA TYR A 78 1.81 2.69 17.07
C TYR A 78 2.61 2.45 18.35
N GLY A 79 2.92 1.18 18.64
CA GLY A 79 3.96 0.80 19.58
C GLY A 79 5.34 1.07 18.97
N LYS A 80 5.61 0.45 17.81
CA LYS A 80 6.73 0.74 16.89
C LYS A 80 6.19 0.82 15.47
N ALA A 81 6.80 1.62 14.60
CA ALA A 81 6.44 1.64 13.18
C ALA A 81 7.60 2.15 12.32
N GLU A 82 7.97 1.35 11.33
CA GLU A 82 9.01 1.68 10.36
C GLU A 82 8.58 1.30 8.94
N ALA A 83 9.12 1.97 7.95
CA ALA A 83 8.91 1.67 6.54
C ALA A 83 10.25 1.50 5.83
N LEU A 84 10.48 0.31 5.27
CA LEU A 84 11.69 -0.01 4.51
C LEU A 84 11.47 0.33 3.04
N GLN A 85 12.39 1.08 2.48
CA GLN A 85 12.36 1.55 1.09
C GLN A 85 13.52 0.93 0.31
N PHE A 86 13.21 0.38 -0.86
CA PHE A 86 14.19 -0.26 -1.73
C PHE A 86 13.72 -0.25 -3.18
N CYS A 87 14.65 -0.44 -4.12
CA CYS A 87 14.33 -0.57 -5.54
C CYS A 87 14.82 -1.91 -6.09
N SER A 88 14.05 -2.50 -7.00
CA SER A 88 14.47 -3.62 -7.84
C SER A 88 14.81 -3.09 -9.22
N ALA A 89 16.07 -3.13 -9.63
CA ALA A 89 16.47 -2.65 -10.95
C ALA A 89 15.68 -3.34 -12.08
N VAL A 90 15.44 -4.64 -11.95
CA VAL A 90 14.70 -5.44 -12.95
C VAL A 90 13.23 -5.02 -13.01
N VAL A 91 12.54 -5.01 -11.86
CA VAL A 91 11.11 -4.68 -11.81
C VAL A 91 10.89 -3.21 -12.14
N SER A 92 11.72 -2.32 -11.59
CA SER A 92 11.62 -0.87 -11.85
C SER A 92 11.84 -0.53 -13.32
N ARG A 93 12.87 -1.09 -13.96
CA ARG A 93 13.10 -0.88 -15.40
C ARG A 93 11.91 -1.36 -16.23
N LYS A 94 11.47 -2.59 -16.02
CA LYS A 94 10.34 -3.17 -16.76
C LYS A 94 9.07 -2.33 -16.65
N MET A 95 8.70 -1.88 -15.45
CA MET A 95 7.48 -1.09 -15.27
C MET A 95 7.58 0.31 -15.87
N MET A 96 8.77 0.94 -15.82
CA MET A 96 8.98 2.27 -16.38
C MET A 96 9.08 2.25 -17.92
N GLU A 97 9.60 1.16 -18.52
CA GLU A 97 9.58 0.96 -19.97
C GLU A 97 8.15 0.79 -20.50
N GLN A 98 7.25 0.18 -19.72
CA GLN A 98 5.83 0.10 -20.08
C GLN A 98 5.15 1.46 -20.02
N GLN A 99 5.43 2.26 -18.99
CA GLN A 99 4.89 3.60 -18.80
C GLN A 99 5.79 4.42 -17.88
N ALA A 100 6.29 5.54 -18.36
CA ALA A 100 7.24 6.39 -17.61
C ALA A 100 6.67 6.88 -16.27
N SER A 101 5.36 7.15 -16.16
CA SER A 101 4.70 7.58 -14.92
C SER A 101 4.70 6.50 -13.81
N ASN A 102 5.04 5.25 -14.15
CA ASN A 102 5.20 4.18 -13.16
C ASN A 102 6.40 4.43 -12.20
N ILE A 103 7.21 5.45 -12.46
CA ILE A 103 8.21 5.95 -11.49
C ILE A 103 7.60 6.22 -10.11
N ALA A 104 6.31 6.53 -10.03
CA ALA A 104 5.58 6.74 -8.78
C ALA A 104 5.52 5.48 -7.86
N TYR A 105 5.83 4.29 -8.38
CA TYR A 105 5.91 3.04 -7.61
C TYR A 105 7.34 2.71 -7.13
N CYS A 106 8.32 3.57 -7.39
CA CYS A 106 9.69 3.43 -6.92
C CYS A 106 10.07 4.66 -6.07
N PRO A 107 10.60 4.47 -4.86
CA PRO A 107 10.97 3.19 -4.25
C PRO A 107 9.77 2.33 -3.86
N HIS A 108 9.98 0.99 -3.87
CA HIS A 108 9.04 0.06 -3.26
C HIS A 108 9.09 0.20 -1.75
N VAL A 109 7.96 0.05 -1.08
CA VAL A 109 7.85 0.24 0.36
C VAL A 109 7.14 -0.95 1.01
N ILE A 110 7.75 -1.53 2.03
CA ILE A 110 7.10 -2.43 2.97
C ILE A 110 7.21 -1.80 4.36
N ALA A 111 6.09 -1.63 5.03
CA ALA A 111 6.03 -1.08 6.38
C ALA A 111 5.69 -2.17 7.40
N LEU A 112 6.27 -2.02 8.60
CA LEU A 112 5.98 -2.85 9.75
C LEU A 112 5.51 -1.96 10.91
N TYR A 113 4.56 -2.48 11.69
CA TYR A 113 4.15 -1.80 12.91
C TYR A 113 3.61 -2.78 13.95
N THR A 114 3.64 -2.35 15.22
CA THR A 114 2.89 -2.94 16.31
C THR A 114 1.84 -1.96 16.81
N LEU A 115 0.74 -2.48 17.34
CA LEU A 115 -0.26 -1.64 18.00
C LEU A 115 0.16 -1.29 19.42
N PRO A 116 -0.33 -0.17 19.99
CA PRO A 116 -0.11 0.15 21.41
C PRO A 116 -0.63 -0.98 22.29
N GLY A 117 0.26 -1.48 23.20
CA GLY A 117 -0.09 -2.57 24.13
C GLY A 117 0.07 -3.98 23.56
N ASP A 118 0.20 -4.18 22.24
CA ASP A 118 0.53 -5.48 21.64
C ASP A 118 1.96 -5.45 21.08
N ARG A 119 2.89 -6.10 21.78
CA ARG A 119 4.30 -6.17 21.39
C ARG A 119 4.67 -7.45 20.65
N ASP A 120 3.76 -8.42 20.64
CA ASP A 120 4.02 -9.78 20.14
C ASP A 120 3.37 -10.05 18.78
N THR A 121 2.66 -9.07 18.23
CA THR A 121 2.06 -9.13 16.89
C THR A 121 2.59 -7.99 16.04
N VAL A 122 3.36 -8.33 15.01
CA VAL A 122 3.88 -7.37 14.04
C VAL A 122 3.03 -7.42 12.77
N HIS A 123 2.48 -6.30 12.39
CA HIS A 123 1.76 -6.12 11.14
C HIS A 123 2.75 -5.72 10.05
N ILE A 124 2.68 -6.40 8.90
CA ILE A 124 3.49 -6.12 7.71
C ILE A 124 2.54 -5.71 6.60
N VAL A 125 2.73 -4.52 6.04
CA VAL A 125 1.83 -3.96 5.04
C VAL A 125 2.58 -3.34 3.87
N PHE A 126 1.97 -3.40 2.68
CA PHE A 126 2.44 -2.68 1.51
C PHE A 126 1.28 -2.28 0.61
N ARG A 127 1.51 -1.29 -0.25
CA ARG A 127 0.53 -0.81 -1.20
C ARG A 127 0.61 -1.61 -2.50
N LYS A 128 -0.53 -2.19 -2.91
CA LYS A 128 -0.67 -2.87 -4.20
C LYS A 128 -0.92 -1.86 -5.32
N GLY A 129 -0.53 -2.22 -6.53
CA GLY A 129 -0.77 -1.35 -7.67
C GLY A 129 -0.40 -1.96 -9.01
N LEU A 130 0.81 -2.45 -9.18
CA LEU A 130 1.27 -3.07 -10.42
C LEU A 130 1.56 -4.57 -10.20
N PRO A 131 1.13 -5.46 -11.10
CA PRO A 131 1.25 -6.93 -10.91
C PRO A 131 2.67 -7.42 -10.59
N ASP A 132 3.68 -6.91 -11.28
CA ASP A 132 5.08 -7.32 -11.04
C ASP A 132 5.61 -6.80 -9.69
N VAL A 133 5.22 -5.59 -9.29
CA VAL A 133 5.54 -5.03 -7.97
C VAL A 133 4.83 -5.82 -6.88
N ASP A 134 3.54 -6.08 -7.05
CA ASP A 134 2.72 -6.83 -6.10
C ASP A 134 3.28 -8.25 -5.90
N LYS A 135 3.72 -8.91 -6.97
CA LYS A 135 4.36 -10.22 -6.91
C LYS A 135 5.68 -10.18 -6.14
N LEU A 136 6.52 -9.16 -6.40
CA LEU A 136 7.77 -8.98 -5.69
C LEU A 136 7.54 -8.80 -4.19
N LEU A 137 6.69 -7.84 -3.82
CA LEU A 137 6.44 -7.49 -2.41
C LEU A 137 5.75 -8.64 -1.65
N SER A 138 4.76 -9.29 -2.26
CA SER A 138 4.10 -10.47 -1.67
C SER A 138 5.08 -11.62 -1.45
N GLY A 139 6.01 -11.83 -2.39
CA GLY A 139 7.03 -12.86 -2.27
C GLY A 139 8.00 -12.58 -1.12
N ILE A 140 8.42 -11.33 -0.94
CA ILE A 140 9.27 -10.92 0.18
C ILE A 140 8.55 -11.12 1.52
N VAL A 141 7.31 -10.65 1.63
CA VAL A 141 6.50 -10.80 2.86
C VAL A 141 6.30 -12.28 3.20
N LYS A 142 5.99 -13.13 2.21
CA LYS A 142 5.86 -14.57 2.44
C LYS A 142 7.14 -15.19 3.02
N GLU A 143 8.30 -14.88 2.45
CA GLU A 143 9.61 -15.38 2.90
C GLU A 143 9.97 -14.87 4.31
N THR A 144 9.51 -13.68 4.68
CA THR A 144 9.66 -13.13 6.03
C THR A 144 8.91 -13.95 7.09
N LEU A 145 7.83 -14.64 6.70
CA LEU A 145 6.95 -15.39 7.59
C LEU A 145 7.29 -16.89 7.69
N GLU A 146 8.22 -17.37 6.89
CA GLU A 146 8.73 -18.76 6.88
C GLU A 146 9.86 -18.93 7.90
#